data_0f3436ae82cf6382eb5f92ea8e17d282
#
_entry.id   0f3436ae82cf6382eb5f92ea8e17d282
#
_cell.length_a   1.000
_cell.length_b   1.000
_cell.length_c   1.000
_cell.angle_alpha   90.00
_cell.angle_beta   90.00
_cell.angle_gamma   90.00
#
_symmetry.space_group_name_H-M   'P 1'
#
loop_
_entity.id
_entity.type
_entity.pdbx_description
1 polymer ?
#
loop_
_entity_poly.entity_id
_entity_poly.type
_entity_poly.pdbx_seq_one_letter_code
_entity_poly.pdbx_strand_id
1 'polypeptide(L)'
;MAKRIVILGAGESGAGAAVLAKKKGFDTFVSDMSLIKDKYKYMLDSKGIAWEEGKHTEELILNADEVIKSPGIPNDAPMILKIKEKNIPICLLYTSDA
;
A
#
# COMPACT_ATOMS: atom_id res chain seq x y z
N MET A 1 18.58 0.93 8.03
CA MET A 1 17.73 0.22 7.08
C MET A 1 16.45 0.97 6.87
N ALA A 2 15.91 0.91 5.68
CA ALA A 2 14.70 1.65 5.38
C ALA A 2 13.49 0.97 6.02
N LYS A 3 12.59 1.78 6.55
CA LYS A 3 11.32 1.30 7.06
C LYS A 3 10.48 0.85 5.87
N ARG A 4 9.81 -0.30 6.01
CA ARG A 4 8.99 -0.81 4.91
C ARG A 4 7.53 -0.41 5.11
N ILE A 5 6.98 0.25 4.11
CA ILE A 5 5.59 0.68 4.12
C ILE A 5 4.86 -0.02 2.98
N VAL A 6 3.77 -0.70 3.31
CA VAL A 6 2.94 -1.34 2.31
C VAL A 6 1.64 -0.55 2.19
N ILE A 7 1.23 -0.28 0.96
CA ILE A 7 0.02 0.46 0.69
C ILE A 7 -1.00 -0.47 0.07
N LEU A 8 -2.16 -0.59 0.68
CA LEU A 8 -3.25 -1.42 0.18
C LEU A 8 -4.24 -0.54 -0.55
N GLY A 9 -4.38 -0.79 -1.83
CA GLY A 9 -5.23 0.00 -2.71
C GLY A 9 -4.41 0.98 -3.53
N ALA A 10 -4.46 0.84 -4.85
CA ALA A 10 -3.63 1.64 -5.74
C ALA A 10 -4.43 2.58 -6.63
N GLY A 11 -5.45 3.20 -6.08
CA GLY A 11 -6.16 4.26 -6.77
C GLY A 11 -5.35 5.54 -6.69
N GLU A 12 -5.99 6.66 -7.00
CA GLU A 12 -5.29 7.93 -7.02
C GLU A 12 -4.60 8.23 -5.68
N SER A 13 -5.31 8.05 -4.58
CA SER A 13 -4.75 8.33 -3.27
C SER A 13 -3.65 7.36 -2.89
N GLY A 14 -3.85 6.07 -3.19
CA GLY A 14 -2.86 5.05 -2.85
C GLY A 14 -1.58 5.21 -3.63
N ALA A 15 -1.69 5.46 -4.93
CA ALA A 15 -0.51 5.68 -5.75
C ALA A 15 0.23 6.94 -5.31
N GLY A 16 -0.51 7.99 -4.96
CA GLY A 16 0.10 9.22 -4.47
C GLY A 16 0.84 9.01 -3.15
N ALA A 17 0.23 8.24 -2.23
CA ALA A 17 0.87 7.93 -0.96
C ALA A 17 2.14 7.11 -1.17
N ALA A 18 2.11 6.19 -2.15
CA ALA A 18 3.28 5.37 -2.45
C ALA A 18 4.44 6.23 -2.96
N VAL A 19 4.14 7.17 -3.86
CA VAL A 19 5.16 8.06 -4.39
C VAL A 19 5.75 8.90 -3.26
N LEU A 20 4.91 9.41 -2.37
CA LEU A 20 5.39 10.20 -1.25
C LEU A 20 6.27 9.37 -0.31
N ALA A 21 5.87 8.16 0.00
CA ALA A 21 6.65 7.28 0.87
C ALA A 21 8.00 6.96 0.24
N LYS A 22 8.01 6.68 -1.04
CA LYS A 22 9.26 6.38 -1.75
C LYS A 22 10.17 7.60 -1.75
N LYS A 23 9.59 8.77 -1.94
CA LYS A 23 10.35 10.02 -1.96
C LYS A 23 11.02 10.27 -0.60
N LYS A 24 10.38 9.80 0.48
CA LYS A 24 10.95 9.96 1.82
C LYS A 24 11.98 8.87 2.15
N GLY A 25 12.24 7.97 1.22
CA GLY A 25 13.26 6.96 1.41
C GLY A 25 12.78 5.65 2.01
N PHE A 26 11.44 5.46 2.12
CA PHE A 26 10.91 4.20 2.65
C PHE A 26 10.92 3.11 1.58
N ASP A 27 11.05 1.86 2.03
CA ASP A 27 10.90 0.71 1.14
C ASP A 27 9.39 0.55 0.95
N THR A 28 8.90 0.81 -0.26
CA THR A 28 7.47 0.94 -0.53
C THR A 28 6.98 -0.17 -1.45
N PHE A 29 5.87 -0.79 -1.08
CA PHE A 29 5.23 -1.82 -1.89
C PHE A 29 3.73 -1.53 -1.94
N VAL A 30 3.11 -1.68 -3.11
CA VAL A 30 1.69 -1.42 -3.29
C VAL A 30 0.99 -2.71 -3.68
N SER A 31 -0.13 -3.03 -3.03
CA SER A 31 -0.89 -4.23 -3.33
C SER A 31 -2.36 -3.86 -3.50
N ASP A 32 -3.01 -4.37 -4.55
CA ASP A 32 -4.40 -4.09 -4.81
C ASP A 32 -5.10 -5.38 -5.25
N MET A 33 -6.24 -5.69 -4.65
CA MET A 33 -7.01 -6.88 -5.03
C MET A 33 -7.64 -6.72 -6.39
N SER A 34 -7.84 -5.49 -6.85
CA SER A 34 -8.40 -5.21 -8.17
C SER A 34 -7.28 -4.89 -9.15
N LEU A 35 -7.64 -4.68 -10.39
CA LEU A 35 -6.65 -4.27 -11.38
C LEU A 35 -6.30 -2.80 -11.17
N ILE A 36 -5.04 -2.48 -11.26
CA ILE A 36 -4.57 -1.11 -11.12
C ILE A 36 -4.65 -0.44 -12.49
N LYS A 37 -5.13 0.79 -12.52
CA LYS A 37 -5.22 1.51 -13.79
C LYS A 37 -3.82 1.77 -14.35
N ASP A 38 -3.71 1.73 -15.67
CA ASP A 38 -2.40 1.87 -16.33
C ASP A 38 -1.68 3.15 -15.94
N LYS A 39 -2.40 4.25 -15.76
CA LYS A 39 -1.74 5.50 -15.38
C LYS A 39 -1.08 5.42 -14.02
N TYR A 40 -1.64 4.65 -13.10
CA TYR A 40 -1.05 4.47 -11.79
C TYR A 40 0.11 3.48 -11.84
N LYS A 41 -0.02 2.42 -12.66
CA LYS A 41 1.08 1.49 -12.87
C LYS A 41 2.30 2.24 -13.41
N TYR A 42 2.06 3.11 -14.40
CA TYR A 42 3.14 3.87 -15.00
C TYR A 42 3.81 4.79 -13.95
N MET A 43 2.99 5.43 -13.13
CA MET A 43 3.50 6.28 -12.07
C MET A 43 4.37 5.49 -11.09
N LEU A 44 3.90 4.31 -10.66
CA LEU A 44 4.64 3.48 -9.72
C LEU A 44 5.93 2.96 -10.34
N ASP A 45 5.86 2.50 -11.59
CA ASP A 45 7.05 1.99 -12.28
C ASP A 45 8.08 3.09 -12.46
N SER A 46 7.63 4.30 -12.80
CA SER A 46 8.56 5.40 -13.05
C SER A 46 9.30 5.83 -11.79
N LYS A 47 8.74 5.52 -10.62
CA LYS A 47 9.37 5.86 -9.35
C LYS A 47 10.08 4.65 -8.73
N GLY A 48 10.13 3.53 -9.42
CA GLY A 48 10.81 2.36 -8.90
C GLY A 48 10.08 1.69 -7.76
N ILE A 49 8.74 1.80 -7.71
CA ILE A 49 7.94 1.22 -6.65
C ILE A 49 7.37 -0.12 -7.11
N ALA A 50 7.60 -1.18 -6.34
CA ALA A 50 7.04 -2.49 -6.65
C ALA A 50 5.55 -2.52 -6.34
N TRP A 51 4.79 -3.27 -7.11
CA TRP A 51 3.35 -3.37 -6.90
C TRP A 51 2.83 -4.72 -7.38
N GLU A 52 1.65 -5.09 -6.92
CA GLU A 52 0.94 -6.26 -7.40
C GLU A 52 -0.53 -5.91 -7.53
N GLU A 53 -1.23 -6.59 -8.41
CA GLU A 53 -2.66 -6.36 -8.61
C GLU A 53 -3.39 -7.68 -8.66
N GLY A 54 -4.67 -7.66 -8.35
CA GLY A 54 -5.51 -8.85 -8.40
C GLY A 54 -5.28 -9.81 -7.27
N LYS A 55 -4.49 -9.45 -6.28
CA LYS A 55 -4.18 -10.31 -5.15
C LYS A 55 -3.47 -9.54 -4.05
N HIS A 56 -3.40 -10.15 -2.88
CA HIS A 56 -2.58 -9.65 -1.79
C HIS A 56 -1.65 -10.79 -1.38
N THR A 57 -0.36 -10.63 -1.60
CA THR A 57 0.62 -11.65 -1.25
C THR A 57 1.07 -11.43 0.19
N GLU A 58 0.75 -12.38 1.08
CA GLU A 58 1.02 -12.23 2.50
C GLU A 58 2.50 -11.98 2.80
N GLU A 59 3.37 -12.71 2.12
CA GLU A 59 4.81 -12.57 2.38
C GLU A 59 5.33 -11.18 2.08
N LEU A 60 4.70 -10.48 1.17
CA LEU A 60 5.13 -9.14 0.80
C LEU A 60 4.46 -8.06 1.64
N ILE A 61 3.36 -8.39 2.32
CA ILE A 61 2.60 -7.44 3.12
C ILE A 61 2.89 -7.60 4.60
N LEU A 62 2.96 -8.83 5.09
CA LEU A 62 3.11 -9.07 6.51
C LEU A 62 4.53 -8.82 7.03
N ASN A 63 5.47 -8.48 6.15
CA ASN A 63 6.80 -8.09 6.58
C ASN A 63 6.91 -6.56 6.64
N ALA A 64 5.80 -5.85 6.56
CA ALA A 64 5.82 -4.40 6.60
C ALA A 64 6.03 -3.88 8.02
N ASP A 65 6.63 -2.71 8.12
CA ASP A 65 6.72 -2.02 9.39
C ASP A 65 5.46 -1.21 9.63
N GLU A 66 4.77 -0.84 8.57
CA GLU A 66 3.53 -0.10 8.66
C GLU A 66 2.72 -0.31 7.40
N VAL A 67 1.39 -0.34 7.52
CA VAL A 67 0.50 -0.52 6.38
C VAL A 67 -0.40 0.70 6.28
N ILE A 68 -0.55 1.22 5.07
CA ILE A 68 -1.48 2.31 4.81
C ILE A 68 -2.63 1.72 4.00
N LYS A 69 -3.84 1.86 4.51
CA LYS A 69 -5.01 1.22 3.95
C LYS A 69 -5.94 2.25 3.32
N SER A 70 -6.43 1.95 2.12
CA SER A 70 -7.46 2.78 1.50
C SER A 70 -8.76 2.68 2.30
N PRO A 71 -9.50 3.76 2.46
CA PRO A 71 -10.76 3.71 3.22
C PRO A 71 -11.80 2.79 2.59
N GLY A 72 -11.65 2.44 1.31
CA GLY A 72 -12.58 1.52 0.69
C GLY A 72 -12.38 0.06 1.09
N ILE A 73 -11.31 -0.27 1.79
CA ILE A 73 -11.05 -1.64 2.22
C ILE A 73 -11.66 -1.83 3.61
N PRO A 74 -12.56 -2.82 3.79
CA PRO A 74 -13.19 -3.03 5.09
C PRO A 74 -12.18 -3.38 6.18
N ASN A 75 -12.46 -2.97 7.41
CA ASN A 75 -11.58 -3.27 8.52
C ASN A 75 -11.55 -4.76 8.88
N ASP A 76 -12.54 -5.52 8.42
CA ASP A 76 -12.59 -6.95 8.69
C ASP A 76 -12.20 -7.77 7.47
N ALA A 77 -11.59 -7.17 6.46
CA ALA A 77 -11.09 -7.92 5.32
C ALA A 77 -10.05 -8.94 5.82
N PRO A 78 -9.95 -10.11 5.19
CA PRO A 78 -9.03 -11.16 5.68
C PRO A 78 -7.60 -10.68 5.83
N MET A 79 -7.09 -9.92 4.87
CA MET A 79 -5.72 -9.43 4.96
C MET A 79 -5.55 -8.44 6.12
N ILE A 80 -6.57 -7.62 6.37
CA ILE A 80 -6.52 -6.65 7.47
C ILE A 80 -6.45 -7.38 8.81
N LEU A 81 -7.21 -8.46 8.95
CA LEU A 81 -7.19 -9.25 10.18
C LEU A 81 -5.81 -9.88 10.40
N LYS A 82 -5.17 -10.34 9.33
CA LYS A 82 -3.83 -10.93 9.44
C LYS A 82 -2.80 -9.87 9.83
N ILE A 83 -2.93 -8.67 9.29
CA ILE A 83 -2.03 -7.56 9.62
C ILE A 83 -2.18 -7.22 11.10
N LYS A 84 -3.41 -7.21 11.61
CA LYS A 84 -3.64 -6.93 13.02
C LYS A 84 -3.05 -8.02 13.91
N GLU A 85 -3.12 -9.28 13.48
CA GLU A 85 -2.54 -10.37 14.25
C GLU A 85 -1.04 -10.23 14.38
N LYS A 86 -0.40 -9.62 13.40
CA LYS A 86 1.05 -9.39 13.45
C LYS A 86 1.41 -8.12 14.18
N ASN A 87 0.42 -7.40 14.70
CA ASN A 87 0.64 -6.14 15.42
C ASN A 87 1.30 -5.09 14.54
N ILE A 88 1.04 -5.10 13.24
CA ILE A 88 1.59 -4.11 12.33
C ILE A 88 0.66 -2.89 12.35
N PRO A 89 1.17 -1.69 12.59
CA PRO A 89 0.32 -0.48 12.59
C PRO A 89 -0.37 -0.29 11.25
N ILE A 90 -1.64 0.07 11.29
CA ILE A 90 -2.43 0.34 10.08
C ILE A 90 -2.90 1.78 10.15
N CYS A 91 -2.57 2.55 9.11
CA CYS A 91 -3.03 3.92 9.01
C CYS A 91 -4.04 4.01 7.89
N LEU A 92 -5.05 4.85 8.08
CA LEU A 92 -6.00 5.11 7.00
C LEU A 92 -5.38 6.10 6.04
N LEU A 93 -5.64 5.86 4.75
CA LEU A 93 -5.19 6.77 3.75
C LEU A 93 -6.24 7.86 3.61
N TYR A 94 -5.85 9.09 3.91
CA TYR A 94 -6.75 10.19 3.72
C TYR A 94 -6.40 10.88 2.42
N THR A 95 -7.42 11.24 1.66
CA THR A 95 -7.16 12.05 0.53
C THR A 95 -6.87 13.38 1.06
N SER A 96 -5.79 13.85 0.84
CA SER A 96 -5.45 15.05 1.41
C SER A 96 -6.05 16.13 0.79
N ASP A 97 -6.63 16.82 1.42
CA ASP A 97 -7.14 17.90 1.02
C ASP A 97 -6.45 18.92 1.53
N ALA A 98 -5.68 18.77 2.06
CA ALA A 98 -5.05 19.77 2.73
C ALA A 98 -4.62 20.80 2.18
#